data_dd01d76bcddea30d4dc96b93fcd04013
#
_entry.id   dd01d76bcddea30d4dc96b93fcd04013
#
_cell.length_a   1.000
_cell.length_b   1.000
_cell.length_c   1.000
_cell.angle_alpha   90.00
_cell.angle_beta   90.00
_cell.angle_gamma   90.00
#
_symmetry.space_group_name_H-M   'P 1'
#
loop_
_entity.id
_entity.type
_entity.pdbx_description
1 polymer ?
#
loop_
_entity_poly.entity_id
_entity_poly.type
_entity_poly.pdbx_seq_one_letter_code
_entity_poly.pdbx_strand_id
1 'polypeptide(L)'
;MKVLVTGGLGFIGSHTVVELQNEGFEVVVIDNLSNTSLAVLDGIQAITGKVPAFEKLDLRDKEKVQDFFRRHQDIDGVIHFAASKAVGESVENPLLYYENNINALVYILQELQKKSTANIIFSSSCTVYGQAEKMPITEDLSVQTAMSPYGNTKQIGEEIIADTTKVTNINAILLRYFNPIGSHPSAEIGELPLGVPQNLVPFITQTGIGLRQELSVYGDDYPTPDGTAIRDYIHVVDLAKAHVIAVQRLLNKKNQAKVETFNLGTGTGSSVLEVIRAFEKVSGQKLPYKIVARREGDITEAYANTDKANTVLGWKAQSTLEEAMASAWKWEQKIRS
;
A
#
# COMPACT_ATOMS: atom_id res chain seq x y z
N MET A 1 -6.45 1.35 22.90
CA MET A 1 -5.19 1.81 22.31
C MET A 1 -5.50 2.71 21.13
N LYS A 2 -4.73 3.78 20.96
CA LYS A 2 -4.93 4.80 19.93
C LYS A 2 -3.85 4.69 18.84
N VAL A 3 -4.27 4.59 17.59
CA VAL A 3 -3.36 4.46 16.43
C VAL A 3 -3.53 5.65 15.50
N LEU A 4 -2.42 6.29 15.16
CA LEU A 4 -2.36 7.29 14.10
C LEU A 4 -2.17 6.61 12.75
N VAL A 5 -3.01 6.93 11.77
CA VAL A 5 -2.87 6.49 10.38
C VAL A 5 -2.64 7.72 9.50
N THR A 6 -1.44 7.88 8.98
CA THR A 6 -1.13 8.95 8.03
C THR A 6 -1.41 8.51 6.61
N GLY A 7 -1.98 9.37 5.77
CA GLY A 7 -2.51 8.95 4.48
C GLY A 7 -3.72 8.02 4.63
N GLY A 8 -4.45 8.17 5.75
CA GLY A 8 -5.51 7.24 6.13
C GLY A 8 -6.79 7.34 5.32
N LEU A 9 -6.93 8.34 4.44
CA LEU A 9 -8.03 8.41 3.47
C LEU A 9 -7.63 7.94 2.07
N GLY A 10 -6.36 7.53 1.88
CA GLY A 10 -5.91 6.88 0.66
C GLY A 10 -6.44 5.44 0.54
N PHE A 11 -6.16 4.79 -0.59
CA PHE A 11 -6.65 3.45 -0.92
C PHE A 11 -6.35 2.42 0.19
N ILE A 12 -5.07 2.19 0.52
CA ILE A 12 -4.69 1.21 1.55
C ILE A 12 -5.03 1.74 2.95
N GLY A 13 -4.82 3.04 3.18
CA GLY A 13 -5.04 3.68 4.47
C GLY A 13 -6.49 3.54 4.94
N SER A 14 -7.48 3.81 4.09
CA SER A 14 -8.90 3.72 4.43
C SER A 14 -9.34 2.31 4.80
N HIS A 15 -8.87 1.29 4.08
CA HIS A 15 -9.11 -0.11 4.42
C HIS A 15 -8.46 -0.48 5.77
N THR A 16 -7.25 0.03 6.03
CA THR A 16 -6.57 -0.20 7.32
C THR A 16 -7.29 0.50 8.48
N VAL A 17 -7.84 1.71 8.27
CA VAL A 17 -8.68 2.39 9.26
C VAL A 17 -9.91 1.55 9.61
N VAL A 18 -10.58 0.98 8.61
CA VAL A 18 -11.73 0.08 8.82
C VAL A 18 -11.33 -1.12 9.67
N GLU A 19 -10.26 -1.82 9.30
CA GLU A 19 -9.82 -3.02 10.03
C GLU A 19 -9.36 -2.68 11.47
N LEU A 20 -8.69 -1.54 11.68
CA LEU A 20 -8.34 -1.07 13.03
C LEU A 20 -9.57 -0.81 13.89
N GLN A 21 -10.60 -0.14 13.34
CA GLN A 21 -11.83 0.14 14.08
C GLN A 21 -12.61 -1.15 14.38
N ASN A 22 -12.62 -2.12 13.48
CA ASN A 22 -13.22 -3.43 13.69
C ASN A 22 -12.53 -4.20 14.83
N GLU A 23 -11.21 -4.04 14.98
CA GLU A 23 -10.41 -4.60 16.07
C GLU A 23 -10.46 -3.76 17.37
N GLY A 24 -11.30 -2.73 17.41
CA GLY A 24 -11.55 -1.92 18.62
C GLY A 24 -10.49 -0.86 18.91
N PHE A 25 -9.65 -0.49 17.97
CA PHE A 25 -8.73 0.63 18.13
C PHE A 25 -9.45 1.98 18.01
N GLU A 26 -9.00 2.95 18.79
CA GLU A 26 -9.26 4.36 18.53
C GLU A 26 -8.31 4.81 17.41
N VAL A 27 -8.86 5.37 16.34
CA VAL A 27 -8.08 5.75 15.16
C VAL A 27 -8.12 7.25 14.94
N VAL A 28 -6.94 7.83 14.76
CA VAL A 28 -6.78 9.22 14.31
C VAL A 28 -6.17 9.19 12.91
N VAL A 29 -6.75 9.92 11.99
CA VAL A 29 -6.31 10.00 10.60
C VAL A 29 -5.72 11.36 10.30
N ILE A 30 -4.56 11.39 9.67
CA ILE A 30 -4.00 12.58 9.01
C ILE A 30 -3.96 12.33 7.51
N ASP A 31 -4.47 13.29 6.74
CA ASP A 31 -4.36 13.31 5.28
C ASP A 31 -4.36 14.76 4.77
N ASN A 32 -3.64 15.06 3.70
CA ASN A 32 -3.65 16.40 3.11
C ASN A 32 -4.70 16.55 2.00
N LEU A 33 -5.38 15.46 1.64
CA LEU A 33 -6.41 15.37 0.59
C LEU A 33 -5.88 15.68 -0.83
N SER A 34 -4.58 15.49 -1.08
CA SER A 34 -3.99 15.76 -2.39
C SER A 34 -4.46 14.76 -3.48
N ASN A 35 -4.80 13.53 -3.10
CA ASN A 35 -5.21 12.46 -4.02
C ASN A 35 -6.42 11.65 -3.51
N THR A 36 -7.17 12.22 -2.59
CA THR A 36 -8.38 11.61 -2.00
C THR A 36 -9.39 12.69 -1.62
N SER A 37 -10.52 12.32 -1.03
CA SER A 37 -11.56 13.25 -0.60
C SER A 37 -12.15 12.87 0.76
N LEU A 38 -12.89 13.80 1.37
CA LEU A 38 -13.59 13.57 2.63
C LEU A 38 -14.71 12.52 2.54
N ALA A 39 -15.24 12.25 1.33
CA ALA A 39 -16.25 11.22 1.13
C ALA A 39 -15.79 9.81 1.57
N VAL A 40 -14.48 9.58 1.68
CA VAL A 40 -13.93 8.32 2.22
C VAL A 40 -14.32 8.13 3.69
N LEU A 41 -14.47 9.21 4.47
CA LEU A 41 -14.96 9.13 5.86
C LEU A 41 -16.40 8.60 5.95
N ASP A 42 -17.25 8.99 5.00
CA ASP A 42 -18.63 8.49 4.93
C ASP A 42 -18.64 6.99 4.62
N GLY A 43 -17.75 6.55 3.71
CA GLY A 43 -17.56 5.13 3.40
C GLY A 43 -17.06 4.32 4.61
N ILE A 44 -16.09 4.84 5.35
CA ILE A 44 -15.61 4.22 6.60
C ILE A 44 -16.75 4.13 7.62
N GLN A 45 -17.51 5.20 7.82
CA GLN A 45 -18.65 5.23 8.72
C GLN A 45 -19.74 4.23 8.31
N ALA A 46 -20.05 4.12 7.03
CA ALA A 46 -21.03 3.17 6.53
C ALA A 46 -20.64 1.70 6.83
N ILE A 47 -19.35 1.41 6.87
CA ILE A 47 -18.84 0.05 7.15
C ILE A 47 -18.77 -0.22 8.65
N THR A 48 -18.21 0.70 9.43
CA THR A 48 -17.83 0.47 10.84
C THR A 48 -18.83 1.04 11.83
N GLY A 49 -19.74 1.89 11.38
CA GLY A 49 -20.64 2.67 12.24
C GLY A 49 -19.96 3.83 12.98
N LYS A 50 -18.66 4.09 12.72
CA LYS A 50 -17.86 5.10 13.42
C LYS A 50 -17.08 5.98 12.45
N VAL A 51 -17.06 7.27 12.67
CA VAL A 51 -16.17 8.20 11.98
C VAL A 51 -14.85 8.26 12.75
N PRO A 52 -13.68 7.99 12.14
CA PRO A 52 -12.41 8.20 12.81
C PRO A 52 -12.17 9.69 13.05
N ALA A 53 -11.42 10.04 14.10
CA ALA A 53 -10.92 11.40 14.24
C ALA A 53 -10.05 11.75 13.02
N PHE A 54 -10.28 12.91 12.42
CA PHE A 54 -9.60 13.33 11.20
C PHE A 54 -9.02 14.73 11.34
N GLU A 55 -7.79 14.91 10.91
CA GLU A 55 -7.17 16.23 10.76
C GLU A 55 -6.56 16.38 9.37
N LYS A 56 -6.97 17.45 8.65
CA LYS A 56 -6.36 17.82 7.39
C LYS A 56 -5.00 18.46 7.66
N LEU A 57 -3.93 17.73 7.41
CA LEU A 57 -2.57 18.17 7.67
C LEU A 57 -1.62 17.67 6.59
N ASP A 58 -0.78 18.57 6.08
CA ASP A 58 0.33 18.21 5.20
C ASP A 58 1.58 17.91 6.05
N LEU A 59 2.07 16.67 5.97
CA LEU A 59 3.21 16.22 6.77
C LEU A 59 4.55 16.87 6.36
N ARG A 60 4.58 17.64 5.27
CA ARG A 60 5.74 18.49 4.92
C ARG A 60 5.85 19.73 5.82
N ASP A 61 4.77 20.10 6.49
CA ASP A 61 4.73 21.23 7.43
C ASP A 61 5.17 20.76 8.82
N LYS A 62 6.47 20.94 9.09
CA LYS A 62 7.10 20.50 10.34
C LYS A 62 6.41 21.06 11.59
N GLU A 63 6.03 22.34 11.57
CA GLU A 63 5.44 23.00 12.74
C GLU A 63 4.06 22.42 13.04
N LYS A 64 3.26 22.15 12.01
CA LYS A 64 1.95 21.51 12.18
C LYS A 64 2.08 20.06 12.66
N VAL A 65 3.08 19.31 12.17
CA VAL A 65 3.36 17.96 12.69
C VAL A 65 3.70 18.01 14.17
N GLN A 66 4.56 18.94 14.59
CA GLN A 66 4.91 19.13 16.01
C GLN A 66 3.68 19.50 16.86
N ASP A 67 2.85 20.43 16.37
CA ASP A 67 1.63 20.85 17.03
C ASP A 67 0.64 19.68 17.20
N PHE A 68 0.48 18.89 16.13
CA PHE A 68 -0.36 17.69 16.18
C PHE A 68 0.09 16.72 17.29
N PHE A 69 1.36 16.34 17.32
CA PHE A 69 1.86 15.40 18.33
C PHE A 69 1.82 15.98 19.75
N ARG A 70 1.94 17.29 19.91
CA ARG A 70 1.77 17.96 21.22
C ARG A 70 0.33 17.81 21.75
N ARG A 71 -0.67 17.86 20.85
CA ARG A 71 -2.09 17.69 21.21
C ARG A 71 -2.50 16.22 21.37
N HIS A 72 -1.79 15.31 20.72
CA HIS A 72 -2.08 13.86 20.68
C HIS A 72 -0.94 13.05 21.32
N GLN A 73 -0.68 13.28 22.62
CA GLN A 73 0.40 12.57 23.33
C GLN A 73 0.07 11.10 23.63
N ASP A 74 -1.19 10.72 23.55
CA ASP A 74 -1.76 9.41 23.86
C ASP A 74 -1.73 8.42 22.67
N ILE A 75 -1.07 8.76 21.55
CA ILE A 75 -0.87 7.85 20.42
C ILE A 75 0.09 6.73 20.83
N ASP A 76 -0.38 5.47 20.75
CA ASP A 76 0.38 4.26 21.08
C ASP A 76 1.19 3.71 19.89
N GLY A 77 0.72 3.93 18.66
CA GLY A 77 1.37 3.47 17.44
C GLY A 77 1.03 4.35 16.23
N VAL A 78 1.92 4.31 15.23
CA VAL A 78 1.75 5.02 13.96
C VAL A 78 1.80 4.03 12.81
N ILE A 79 0.86 4.12 11.86
CA ILE A 79 0.94 3.47 10.56
C ILE A 79 1.13 4.56 9.52
N HIS A 80 2.27 4.54 8.84
CA HIS A 80 2.68 5.61 7.93
C HIS A 80 2.50 5.20 6.48
N PHE A 81 1.37 5.62 5.86
CA PHE A 81 1.09 5.45 4.43
C PHE A 81 1.36 6.72 3.61
N ALA A 82 1.28 7.90 4.23
CA ALA A 82 1.36 9.16 3.51
C ALA A 82 2.63 9.26 2.67
N ALA A 83 2.47 9.19 1.35
CA ALA A 83 3.54 9.26 0.37
C ALA A 83 2.97 9.51 -1.04
N SER A 84 3.74 10.16 -1.89
CA SER A 84 3.54 10.10 -3.34
C SER A 84 3.98 8.71 -3.83
N LYS A 85 3.16 8.03 -4.66
CA LYS A 85 3.33 6.59 -4.97
C LYS A 85 3.45 6.24 -6.46
N ALA A 86 3.23 7.18 -7.37
CA ALA A 86 3.22 6.90 -8.80
C ALA A 86 4.65 6.82 -9.36
N VAL A 87 5.04 5.62 -9.83
CA VAL A 87 6.40 5.34 -10.33
C VAL A 87 6.75 6.27 -11.50
N GLY A 88 5.86 6.40 -12.49
CA GLY A 88 6.09 7.26 -13.67
C GLY A 88 6.25 8.73 -13.28
N GLU A 89 5.34 9.29 -12.47
CA GLU A 89 5.44 10.66 -11.99
C GLU A 89 6.75 10.91 -11.21
N SER A 90 7.23 9.91 -10.47
CA SER A 90 8.48 10.05 -9.72
C SER A 90 9.70 10.26 -10.62
N VAL A 91 9.70 9.72 -11.84
CA VAL A 91 10.75 9.92 -12.83
C VAL A 91 10.67 11.32 -13.43
N GLU A 92 9.45 11.82 -13.65
CA GLU A 92 9.22 13.18 -14.20
C GLU A 92 9.47 14.27 -13.15
N ASN A 93 9.12 14.02 -11.87
CA ASN A 93 9.18 14.98 -10.77
C ASN A 93 9.90 14.42 -9.54
N PRO A 94 11.19 14.05 -9.61
CA PRO A 94 11.88 13.33 -8.53
C PRO A 94 11.96 14.14 -7.23
N LEU A 95 12.16 15.46 -7.29
CA LEU A 95 12.28 16.29 -6.09
C LEU A 95 10.99 16.33 -5.28
N LEU A 96 9.83 16.31 -5.93
CA LEU A 96 8.54 16.21 -5.25
C LEU A 96 8.47 14.94 -4.38
N TYR A 97 8.97 13.82 -4.90
CA TYR A 97 8.97 12.54 -4.19
C TYR A 97 9.92 12.54 -3.00
N TYR A 98 11.14 13.05 -3.18
CA TYR A 98 12.08 13.16 -2.06
C TYR A 98 11.58 14.12 -0.98
N GLU A 99 11.10 15.30 -1.36
CA GLU A 99 10.55 16.28 -0.41
C GLU A 99 9.35 15.70 0.37
N ASN A 100 8.39 15.12 -0.34
CA ASN A 100 7.16 14.62 0.28
C ASN A 100 7.41 13.38 1.14
N ASN A 101 8.08 12.37 0.59
CA ASN A 101 8.14 11.06 1.22
C ASN A 101 9.19 11.01 2.35
N ILE A 102 10.31 11.72 2.19
CA ILE A 102 11.39 11.70 3.18
C ILE A 102 11.11 12.68 4.33
N ASN A 103 10.74 13.93 4.03
CA ASN A 103 10.50 14.91 5.09
C ASN A 103 9.34 14.52 5.99
N ALA A 104 8.24 13.99 5.43
CA ALA A 104 7.11 13.49 6.20
C ALA A 104 7.54 12.43 7.22
N LEU A 105 8.31 11.44 6.78
CA LEU A 105 8.84 10.38 7.65
C LEU A 105 9.77 10.94 8.74
N VAL A 106 10.72 11.81 8.36
CA VAL A 106 11.67 12.41 9.31
C VAL A 106 10.94 13.19 10.39
N TYR A 107 9.94 13.99 10.05
CA TYR A 107 9.21 14.79 11.04
C TYR A 107 8.40 13.92 12.01
N ILE A 108 7.79 12.83 11.53
CA ILE A 108 7.13 11.84 12.39
C ILE A 108 8.15 11.20 13.34
N LEU A 109 9.30 10.73 12.83
CA LEU A 109 10.33 10.10 13.67
C LEU A 109 10.90 11.07 14.71
N GLN A 110 11.05 12.37 14.38
CA GLN A 110 11.46 13.41 15.33
C GLN A 110 10.48 13.57 16.51
N GLU A 111 9.19 13.36 16.28
CA GLU A 111 8.21 13.38 17.36
C GLU A 111 8.15 12.05 18.13
N LEU A 112 8.25 10.94 17.44
CA LEU A 112 8.25 9.61 18.07
C LEU A 112 9.46 9.39 19.00
N GLN A 113 10.65 9.87 18.64
CA GLN A 113 11.85 9.72 19.49
C GLN A 113 11.74 10.43 20.85
N LYS A 114 10.83 11.40 21.01
CA LYS A 114 10.60 12.10 22.28
C LYS A 114 9.84 11.23 23.29
N LYS A 115 9.23 10.14 22.85
CA LYS A 115 8.45 9.23 23.69
C LYS A 115 9.37 8.21 24.36
N SER A 116 8.99 7.74 25.55
CA SER A 116 9.69 6.65 26.26
C SER A 116 9.66 5.32 25.51
N THR A 117 8.64 5.08 24.72
CA THR A 117 8.48 3.98 23.77
C THR A 117 7.60 4.44 22.63
N ALA A 118 7.97 4.13 21.41
CA ALA A 118 7.16 4.43 20.23
C ALA A 118 7.18 3.27 19.24
N ASN A 119 6.08 3.13 18.51
CA ASN A 119 5.87 2.05 17.55
C ASN A 119 5.48 2.64 16.19
N ILE A 120 6.14 2.20 15.12
CA ILE A 120 5.83 2.62 13.76
C ILE A 120 5.74 1.42 12.82
N ILE A 121 4.68 1.39 12.02
CA ILE A 121 4.56 0.52 10.84
C ILE A 121 4.81 1.37 9.61
N PHE A 122 5.81 1.01 8.85
CA PHE A 122 6.17 1.73 7.62
C PHE A 122 5.67 1.00 6.39
N SER A 123 4.89 1.71 5.59
CA SER A 123 4.45 1.32 4.26
C SER A 123 5.65 1.31 3.31
N SER A 124 6.36 0.19 3.27
CA SER A 124 7.42 -0.04 2.30
C SER A 124 6.85 -0.68 1.02
N SER A 125 7.68 -1.17 0.14
CA SER A 125 7.28 -1.66 -1.18
C SER A 125 8.25 -2.72 -1.68
N CYS A 126 7.77 -3.66 -2.50
CA CYS A 126 8.64 -4.57 -3.24
C CYS A 126 9.62 -3.84 -4.20
N THR A 127 9.36 -2.57 -4.53
CA THR A 127 10.26 -1.76 -5.36
C THR A 127 11.64 -1.54 -4.74
N VAL A 128 11.81 -1.77 -3.42
CA VAL A 128 13.12 -1.72 -2.75
C VAL A 128 14.07 -2.83 -3.23
N TYR A 129 13.55 -3.91 -3.79
CA TYR A 129 14.36 -4.99 -4.32
C TYR A 129 14.97 -4.72 -5.71
N GLY A 130 14.53 -3.63 -6.39
CA GLY A 130 14.98 -3.34 -7.75
C GLY A 130 14.65 -4.48 -8.72
N GLN A 131 15.62 -4.89 -9.51
CA GLN A 131 15.52 -6.05 -10.41
C GLN A 131 15.98 -7.31 -9.67
N ALA A 132 15.08 -7.93 -8.93
CA ALA A 132 15.38 -9.16 -8.22
C ALA A 132 15.72 -10.31 -9.20
N GLU A 133 16.84 -10.98 -8.98
CA GLU A 133 17.32 -12.07 -9.85
C GLU A 133 16.69 -13.43 -9.53
N LYS A 134 16.08 -13.56 -8.36
CA LYS A 134 15.50 -14.83 -7.87
C LYS A 134 14.06 -14.65 -7.44
N MET A 135 13.22 -15.58 -7.84
CA MET A 135 11.82 -15.70 -7.42
C MET A 135 11.60 -17.03 -6.67
N PRO A 136 10.72 -17.05 -5.68
CA PRO A 136 10.04 -15.89 -5.04
C PRO A 136 11.01 -14.99 -4.26
N ILE A 137 10.70 -13.69 -4.14
CA ILE A 137 11.54 -12.70 -3.45
C ILE A 137 11.44 -12.89 -1.94
N THR A 138 12.59 -13.06 -1.28
CA THR A 138 12.71 -13.17 0.19
C THR A 138 13.20 -11.86 0.82
N GLU A 139 12.96 -11.66 2.12
CA GLU A 139 13.34 -10.43 2.84
C GLU A 139 14.86 -10.26 3.03
N ASP A 140 15.61 -11.33 2.93
CA ASP A 140 17.09 -11.35 3.01
C ASP A 140 17.76 -11.05 1.67
N LEU A 141 17.00 -10.96 0.57
CA LEU A 141 17.55 -10.52 -0.70
C LEU A 141 18.15 -9.11 -0.55
N SER A 142 19.37 -8.96 -1.00
CA SER A 142 20.06 -7.65 -0.99
C SER A 142 19.26 -6.63 -1.76
N VAL A 143 19.07 -5.46 -1.14
CA VAL A 143 18.45 -4.31 -1.78
C VAL A 143 19.30 -3.89 -2.97
N GLN A 144 18.71 -3.89 -4.16
CA GLN A 144 19.36 -3.46 -5.40
C GLN A 144 19.13 -1.95 -5.63
N THR A 145 19.85 -1.38 -6.59
CA THR A 145 19.59 0.00 -7.01
C THR A 145 18.12 0.17 -7.39
N ALA A 146 17.45 1.13 -6.78
CA ALA A 146 16.06 1.41 -7.07
C ALA A 146 15.87 1.83 -8.53
N MET A 147 14.84 1.27 -9.19
CA MET A 147 14.54 1.56 -10.60
C MET A 147 13.79 2.89 -10.80
N SER A 148 13.41 3.55 -9.71
CA SER A 148 12.69 4.84 -9.75
C SER A 148 12.95 5.68 -8.50
N PRO A 149 12.80 7.01 -8.58
CA PRO A 149 12.84 7.86 -7.39
C PRO A 149 11.84 7.45 -6.30
N TYR A 150 10.63 6.99 -6.66
CA TYR A 150 9.69 6.43 -5.69
C TYR A 150 10.30 5.23 -4.94
N GLY A 151 10.82 4.24 -5.66
CA GLY A 151 11.47 3.08 -5.03
C GLY A 151 12.64 3.49 -4.14
N ASN A 152 13.45 4.46 -4.59
CA ASN A 152 14.55 4.99 -3.80
C ASN A 152 14.07 5.69 -2.52
N THR A 153 12.96 6.44 -2.53
CA THR A 153 12.42 7.03 -1.29
C THR A 153 11.99 5.96 -0.28
N LYS A 154 11.57 4.77 -0.74
CA LYS A 154 11.26 3.65 0.17
C LYS A 154 12.53 3.02 0.75
N GLN A 155 13.59 2.83 -0.06
CA GLN A 155 14.90 2.37 0.42
C GLN A 155 15.47 3.34 1.47
N ILE A 156 15.56 4.62 1.16
CA ILE A 156 16.02 5.67 2.08
C ILE A 156 15.16 5.70 3.35
N GLY A 157 13.85 5.55 3.22
CA GLY A 157 12.94 5.50 4.37
C GLY A 157 13.23 4.33 5.31
N GLU A 158 13.51 3.13 4.78
CA GLU A 158 13.92 1.97 5.57
C GLU A 158 15.27 2.20 6.27
N GLU A 159 16.25 2.81 5.58
CA GLU A 159 17.56 3.15 6.15
C GLU A 159 17.43 4.17 7.29
N ILE A 160 16.67 5.25 7.10
CA ILE A 160 16.40 6.27 8.13
C ILE A 160 15.76 5.62 9.37
N ILE A 161 14.78 4.74 9.19
CA ILE A 161 14.14 4.04 10.30
C ILE A 161 15.15 3.15 11.01
N ALA A 162 15.94 2.36 10.27
CA ALA A 162 16.93 1.46 10.81
C ALA A 162 17.98 2.21 11.64
N ASP A 163 18.49 3.34 11.16
CA ASP A 163 19.48 4.15 11.89
C ASP A 163 18.85 4.82 13.12
N THR A 164 17.64 5.36 12.98
CA THR A 164 16.94 6.01 14.10
C THR A 164 16.65 5.03 15.25
N THR A 165 16.24 3.81 14.94
CA THR A 165 15.90 2.80 15.96
C THR A 165 17.12 2.33 16.77
N LYS A 166 18.34 2.41 16.21
CA LYS A 166 19.59 2.05 16.93
C LYS A 166 19.83 2.94 18.15
N VAL A 167 19.43 4.21 18.09
CA VAL A 167 19.74 5.25 19.07
C VAL A 167 18.52 5.79 19.82
N THR A 168 17.33 5.23 19.57
CA THR A 168 16.06 5.66 20.18
C THR A 168 15.27 4.47 20.74
N ASN A 169 14.13 4.75 21.37
CA ASN A 169 13.19 3.74 21.88
C ASN A 169 12.05 3.44 20.88
N ILE A 170 12.28 3.69 19.61
CA ILE A 170 11.34 3.36 18.54
C ILE A 170 11.49 1.89 18.14
N ASN A 171 10.37 1.18 18.02
CA ASN A 171 10.29 -0.12 17.36
C ASN A 171 9.56 0.06 16.03
N ALA A 172 10.01 -0.64 15.00
CA ALA A 172 9.48 -0.51 13.66
C ALA A 172 9.17 -1.86 13.01
N ILE A 173 8.12 -1.91 12.21
CA ILE A 173 7.90 -2.98 11.23
C ILE A 173 7.83 -2.37 9.84
N LEU A 174 8.63 -2.90 8.92
CA LEU A 174 8.69 -2.51 7.52
C LEU A 174 7.88 -3.54 6.73
N LEU A 175 6.78 -3.10 6.11
CA LEU A 175 5.92 -3.97 5.32
C LEU A 175 6.19 -3.73 3.83
N ARG A 176 6.90 -4.67 3.19
CA ARG A 176 7.22 -4.63 1.75
C ARG A 176 6.13 -5.37 1.00
N TYR A 177 5.11 -4.66 0.54
CA TYR A 177 4.03 -5.28 -0.21
C TYR A 177 4.15 -5.13 -1.71
N PHE A 178 3.50 -6.05 -2.40
CA PHE A 178 3.49 -6.15 -3.85
C PHE A 178 2.33 -5.32 -4.42
N ASN A 179 1.49 -5.85 -5.27
CA ASN A 179 0.48 -5.06 -5.98
C ASN A 179 -0.90 -5.13 -5.29
N PRO A 180 -1.28 -4.16 -4.44
CA PRO A 180 -2.60 -4.16 -3.82
C PRO A 180 -3.69 -3.89 -4.86
N ILE A 181 -4.76 -4.70 -4.83
CA ILE A 181 -5.91 -4.62 -5.71
C ILE A 181 -7.21 -4.87 -4.95
N GLY A 182 -8.34 -4.69 -5.61
CA GLY A 182 -9.64 -4.93 -5.01
C GLY A 182 -10.22 -3.70 -4.31
N SER A 183 -11.28 -3.91 -3.57
CA SER A 183 -11.94 -2.92 -2.73
C SER A 183 -12.58 -3.59 -1.52
N HIS A 184 -13.13 -2.81 -0.59
CA HIS A 184 -13.93 -3.39 0.49
C HIS A 184 -15.16 -4.12 -0.08
N PRO A 185 -15.54 -5.31 0.46
CA PRO A 185 -16.66 -6.09 -0.08
C PRO A 185 -18.01 -5.37 -0.11
N SER A 186 -18.20 -4.34 0.76
CA SER A 186 -19.39 -3.48 0.73
C SER A 186 -19.41 -2.52 -0.46
N ALA A 187 -18.27 -2.29 -1.12
CA ALA A 187 -18.05 -1.25 -2.12
C ALA A 187 -18.29 0.19 -1.59
N GLU A 188 -18.08 0.45 -0.28
CA GLU A 188 -18.14 1.79 0.29
C GLU A 188 -16.80 2.53 0.18
N ILE A 189 -15.69 1.80 0.11
CA ILE A 189 -14.34 2.31 -0.12
C ILE A 189 -13.60 1.43 -1.12
N GLY A 190 -12.73 2.05 -1.92
CA GLY A 190 -11.94 1.37 -2.95
C GLY A 190 -10.87 2.29 -3.54
N GLU A 191 -10.16 1.81 -4.56
CA GLU A 191 -9.20 2.65 -5.27
C GLU A 191 -9.93 3.64 -6.19
N LEU A 192 -9.67 4.93 -6.01
CA LEU A 192 -10.24 6.01 -6.81
C LEU A 192 -9.11 6.89 -7.39
N PRO A 193 -8.52 6.49 -8.52
CA PRO A 193 -7.46 7.28 -9.14
C PRO A 193 -8.01 8.60 -9.68
N LEU A 194 -7.29 9.70 -9.44
CA LEU A 194 -7.55 10.97 -10.07
C LEU A 194 -6.99 10.96 -11.50
N GLY A 195 -7.84 11.17 -12.49
CA GLY A 195 -7.45 11.17 -13.91
C GLY A 195 -7.24 9.77 -14.49
N VAL A 196 -6.17 9.57 -15.27
CA VAL A 196 -5.86 8.29 -15.91
C VAL A 196 -5.23 7.34 -14.90
N PRO A 197 -5.78 6.13 -14.67
CA PRO A 197 -5.17 5.16 -13.75
C PRO A 197 -3.76 4.77 -14.20
N GLN A 198 -2.85 4.70 -13.22
CA GLN A 198 -1.50 4.18 -13.44
C GLN A 198 -1.41 2.67 -13.13
N ASN A 199 -2.37 2.14 -12.36
CA ASN A 199 -2.43 0.73 -11.98
C ASN A 199 -3.33 -0.06 -12.93
N LEU A 200 -3.00 -1.35 -13.12
CA LEU A 200 -3.69 -2.25 -14.04
C LEU A 200 -5.18 -2.40 -13.71
N VAL A 201 -5.53 -2.70 -12.46
CA VAL A 201 -6.91 -3.07 -12.10
C VAL A 201 -7.89 -1.90 -12.25
N PRO A 202 -7.63 -0.67 -11.78
CA PRO A 202 -8.52 0.45 -12.09
C PRO A 202 -8.63 0.75 -13.58
N PHE A 203 -7.55 0.52 -14.36
CA PHE A 203 -7.65 0.67 -15.82
C PHE A 203 -8.57 -0.38 -16.44
N ILE A 204 -8.49 -1.65 -15.98
CA ILE A 204 -9.37 -2.75 -16.40
C ILE A 204 -10.83 -2.42 -16.07
N THR A 205 -11.14 -2.02 -14.83
CA THR A 205 -12.53 -1.75 -14.43
C THR A 205 -13.12 -0.56 -15.16
N GLN A 206 -12.32 0.52 -15.40
CA GLN A 206 -12.74 1.65 -16.20
C GLN A 206 -12.94 1.30 -17.69
N THR A 207 -12.16 0.36 -18.23
CA THR A 207 -12.39 -0.16 -19.59
C THR A 207 -13.65 -1.00 -19.62
N GLY A 208 -13.84 -1.88 -18.64
CA GLY A 208 -15.03 -2.73 -18.53
C GLY A 208 -16.35 -1.95 -18.42
N ILE A 209 -16.34 -0.78 -17.74
CA ILE A 209 -17.54 0.07 -17.64
C ILE A 209 -17.69 1.06 -18.80
N GLY A 210 -16.79 1.02 -19.79
CA GLY A 210 -16.85 1.83 -20.99
C GLY A 210 -16.29 3.26 -20.87
N LEU A 211 -15.62 3.60 -19.76
CA LEU A 211 -14.94 4.89 -19.62
C LEU A 211 -13.68 4.98 -20.49
N ARG A 212 -13.10 3.84 -20.85
CA ARG A 212 -11.93 3.72 -21.72
C ARG A 212 -12.25 2.77 -22.86
N GLN A 213 -11.68 3.05 -24.03
CA GLN A 213 -11.97 2.26 -25.23
C GLN A 213 -11.31 0.88 -25.18
N GLU A 214 -10.05 0.80 -24.75
CA GLU A 214 -9.28 -0.43 -24.69
C GLU A 214 -8.14 -0.35 -23.67
N LEU A 215 -7.70 -1.51 -23.18
CA LEU A 215 -6.52 -1.66 -22.32
C LEU A 215 -5.27 -1.92 -23.19
N SER A 216 -4.16 -1.26 -22.88
CA SER A 216 -2.84 -1.62 -23.44
C SER A 216 -2.15 -2.67 -22.58
N VAL A 217 -1.84 -3.83 -23.16
CA VAL A 217 -1.02 -4.89 -22.57
C VAL A 217 0.40 -4.70 -23.06
N TYR A 218 1.33 -4.43 -22.14
CA TYR A 218 2.71 -4.09 -22.47
C TYR A 218 3.61 -5.32 -22.58
N GLY A 219 3.87 -5.75 -23.82
CA GLY A 219 4.67 -6.93 -24.16
C GLY A 219 3.88 -8.24 -24.08
N ASP A 220 4.18 -9.14 -25.02
CA ASP A 220 3.71 -10.53 -25.10
C ASP A 220 4.85 -11.52 -25.36
N ASP A 221 6.07 -11.05 -25.20
CA ASP A 221 7.31 -11.75 -25.49
C ASP A 221 8.19 -11.98 -24.24
N TYR A 222 7.62 -11.81 -23.03
CA TYR A 222 8.30 -12.18 -21.80
C TYR A 222 8.45 -13.71 -21.69
N PRO A 223 9.51 -14.23 -21.07
CA PRO A 223 9.70 -15.67 -20.84
C PRO A 223 8.76 -16.17 -19.71
N THR A 224 7.47 -15.99 -19.88
CA THR A 224 6.38 -16.38 -18.99
C THR A 224 5.40 -17.27 -19.73
N PRO A 225 4.49 -18.00 -19.05
CA PRO A 225 3.59 -18.96 -19.71
C PRO A 225 2.70 -18.38 -20.81
N ASP A 226 2.31 -17.10 -20.72
CA ASP A 226 1.47 -16.43 -21.71
C ASP A 226 2.13 -15.20 -22.36
N GLY A 227 3.41 -15.03 -22.12
CA GLY A 227 4.20 -13.95 -22.71
C GLY A 227 4.05 -12.59 -22.01
N THR A 228 3.16 -12.45 -21.01
CA THR A 228 2.95 -11.19 -20.30
C THR A 228 3.64 -11.16 -18.94
N ALA A 229 3.93 -9.97 -18.42
CA ALA A 229 4.62 -9.80 -17.14
C ALA A 229 3.80 -10.36 -15.96
N ILE A 230 4.48 -10.95 -14.96
CA ILE A 230 3.89 -11.56 -13.79
C ILE A 230 4.09 -10.65 -12.55
N ARG A 231 3.01 -10.44 -11.78
CA ARG A 231 3.03 -9.69 -10.51
C ARG A 231 2.23 -10.44 -9.44
N ASP A 232 2.58 -10.19 -8.19
CA ASP A 232 1.82 -10.69 -7.04
C ASP A 232 0.71 -9.67 -6.69
N TYR A 233 -0.53 -10.04 -6.95
CA TYR A 233 -1.69 -9.21 -6.72
C TYR A 233 -2.37 -9.60 -5.40
N ILE A 234 -2.27 -8.72 -4.41
CA ILE A 234 -2.82 -8.94 -3.06
C ILE A 234 -4.12 -8.14 -2.86
N HIS A 235 -5.14 -8.78 -2.29
CA HIS A 235 -6.38 -8.08 -1.94
C HIS A 235 -6.11 -7.03 -0.85
N VAL A 236 -6.62 -5.80 -1.07
CA VAL A 236 -6.37 -4.65 -0.18
C VAL A 236 -6.84 -4.88 1.25
N VAL A 237 -7.92 -5.64 1.47
CA VAL A 237 -8.41 -5.99 2.83
C VAL A 237 -7.44 -6.94 3.53
N ASP A 238 -6.88 -7.93 2.84
CA ASP A 238 -5.85 -8.80 3.40
C ASP A 238 -4.60 -8.00 3.79
N LEU A 239 -4.20 -7.07 2.93
CA LEU A 239 -3.11 -6.15 3.21
C LEU A 239 -3.41 -5.25 4.43
N ALA A 240 -4.62 -4.72 4.55
CA ALA A 240 -5.06 -3.93 5.70
C ALA A 240 -4.97 -4.72 7.00
N LYS A 241 -5.43 -5.96 7.01
CA LYS A 241 -5.30 -6.88 8.16
C LYS A 241 -3.84 -7.14 8.55
N ALA A 242 -2.92 -7.24 7.58
CA ALA A 242 -1.50 -7.36 7.88
C ALA A 242 -0.96 -6.15 8.68
N HIS A 243 -1.40 -4.93 8.35
CA HIS A 243 -1.01 -3.73 9.09
C HIS A 243 -1.55 -3.72 10.52
N VAL A 244 -2.78 -4.20 10.71
CA VAL A 244 -3.37 -4.36 12.05
C VAL A 244 -2.58 -5.37 12.88
N ILE A 245 -2.28 -6.53 12.32
CA ILE A 245 -1.47 -7.57 12.99
C ILE A 245 -0.07 -7.03 13.33
N ALA A 246 0.55 -6.27 12.41
CA ALA A 246 1.86 -5.69 12.63
C ALA A 246 1.85 -4.66 13.77
N VAL A 247 0.87 -3.75 13.84
CA VAL A 247 0.78 -2.80 14.94
C VAL A 247 0.47 -3.50 16.27
N GLN A 248 -0.42 -4.49 16.28
CA GLN A 248 -0.69 -5.32 17.46
C GLN A 248 0.56 -6.04 17.95
N ARG A 249 1.40 -6.54 17.03
CA ARG A 249 2.68 -7.19 17.36
C ARG A 249 3.60 -6.26 18.14
N LEU A 250 3.77 -5.01 17.71
CA LEU A 250 4.59 -4.02 18.41
C LEU A 250 3.96 -3.59 19.74
N LEU A 251 2.66 -3.28 19.76
CA LEU A 251 1.95 -2.85 20.97
C LEU A 251 1.95 -3.93 22.06
N ASN A 252 1.91 -5.19 21.67
CA ASN A 252 2.00 -6.34 22.58
C ASN A 252 3.45 -6.78 22.87
N LYS A 253 4.47 -6.03 22.40
CA LYS A 253 5.89 -6.31 22.61
C LYS A 253 6.31 -7.72 22.16
N LYS A 254 5.74 -8.19 21.05
CA LYS A 254 6.03 -9.49 20.44
C LYS A 254 7.14 -9.44 19.38
N ASN A 255 7.64 -8.25 19.06
CA ASN A 255 8.76 -8.07 18.15
C ASN A 255 10.04 -8.67 18.73
N GLN A 256 10.82 -9.35 17.89
CA GLN A 256 12.09 -10.00 18.25
C GLN A 256 13.31 -9.09 18.03
N ALA A 257 13.11 -8.01 17.25
CA ALA A 257 14.12 -7.00 16.96
C ALA A 257 13.48 -5.60 16.95
N LYS A 258 14.29 -4.56 17.05
CA LYS A 258 13.81 -3.18 16.95
C LYS A 258 13.23 -2.85 15.60
N VAL A 259 13.74 -3.49 14.54
CA VAL A 259 13.22 -3.41 13.18
C VAL A 259 12.95 -4.83 12.70
N GLU A 260 11.73 -5.09 12.26
CA GLU A 260 11.34 -6.32 11.57
C GLU A 260 10.83 -5.98 10.19
N THR A 261 11.19 -6.79 9.19
CA THR A 261 10.75 -6.62 7.80
C THR A 261 9.95 -7.83 7.36
N PHE A 262 8.82 -7.60 6.67
CA PHE A 262 7.98 -8.67 6.14
C PHE A 262 7.54 -8.36 4.71
N ASN A 263 7.64 -9.36 3.84
CA ASN A 263 7.02 -9.35 2.52
C ASN A 263 5.54 -9.69 2.64
N LEU A 264 4.70 -8.88 2.00
CA LEU A 264 3.25 -9.10 1.96
C LEU A 264 2.78 -9.28 0.52
N GLY A 265 2.42 -10.49 0.20
CA GLY A 265 1.88 -10.94 -1.07
C GLY A 265 1.02 -12.17 -0.88
N THR A 266 0.59 -12.75 -1.98
CA THR A 266 -0.11 -14.04 -1.98
C THR A 266 0.89 -15.22 -2.01
N GLY A 267 2.14 -14.95 -2.40
CA GLY A 267 3.16 -15.96 -2.68
C GLY A 267 3.02 -16.57 -4.07
N THR A 268 2.07 -16.09 -4.86
CA THR A 268 1.77 -16.59 -6.21
C THR A 268 1.69 -15.41 -7.17
N GLY A 269 2.46 -15.48 -8.25
CA GLY A 269 2.39 -14.48 -9.30
C GLY A 269 1.24 -14.76 -10.25
N SER A 270 0.61 -13.70 -10.76
CA SER A 270 -0.37 -13.77 -11.87
C SER A 270 0.07 -12.89 -13.02
N SER A 271 -0.13 -13.38 -14.25
CA SER A 271 0.18 -12.63 -15.46
C SER A 271 -0.88 -11.55 -15.75
N VAL A 272 -0.56 -10.58 -16.60
CA VAL A 272 -1.52 -9.55 -17.01
C VAL A 272 -2.75 -10.18 -17.67
N LEU A 273 -2.56 -11.19 -18.53
CA LEU A 273 -3.69 -11.89 -19.19
C LEU A 273 -4.50 -12.72 -18.19
N GLU A 274 -3.91 -13.27 -17.14
CA GLU A 274 -4.66 -13.95 -16.07
C GLU A 274 -5.55 -12.97 -15.31
N VAL A 275 -5.06 -11.77 -15.02
CA VAL A 275 -5.88 -10.70 -14.38
C VAL A 275 -7.04 -10.30 -15.29
N ILE A 276 -6.81 -10.16 -16.61
CA ILE A 276 -7.88 -9.87 -17.59
C ILE A 276 -8.92 -10.99 -17.58
N ARG A 277 -8.49 -12.26 -17.66
CA ARG A 277 -9.40 -13.42 -17.63
C ARG A 277 -10.20 -13.50 -16.33
N ALA A 278 -9.58 -13.20 -15.19
CA ALA A 278 -10.27 -13.14 -13.91
C ALA A 278 -11.35 -12.05 -13.92
N PHE A 279 -11.06 -10.85 -14.45
CA PHE A 279 -12.04 -9.79 -14.63
C PHE A 279 -13.21 -10.25 -15.54
N GLU A 280 -12.91 -10.80 -16.73
CA GLU A 280 -13.95 -11.29 -17.66
C GLU A 280 -14.86 -12.33 -17.01
N LYS A 281 -14.28 -13.24 -16.22
CA LYS A 281 -15.01 -14.28 -15.49
C LYS A 281 -15.98 -13.70 -14.47
N VAL A 282 -15.56 -12.71 -13.67
CA VAL A 282 -16.38 -12.17 -12.57
C VAL A 282 -17.35 -11.10 -13.03
N SER A 283 -17.03 -10.37 -14.09
CA SER A 283 -17.89 -9.31 -14.66
C SER A 283 -18.89 -9.83 -15.69
N GLY A 284 -18.62 -10.98 -16.31
CA GLY A 284 -19.34 -11.48 -17.45
C GLY A 284 -19.12 -10.69 -18.75
N GLN A 285 -18.15 -9.77 -18.75
CA GLN A 285 -17.87 -8.88 -19.89
C GLN A 285 -16.56 -9.24 -20.57
N LYS A 286 -16.50 -9.10 -21.89
CA LYS A 286 -15.23 -9.16 -22.63
C LYS A 286 -14.52 -7.82 -22.55
N LEU A 287 -13.23 -7.86 -22.18
CA LEU A 287 -12.40 -6.68 -22.07
C LEU A 287 -11.67 -6.41 -23.38
N PRO A 288 -11.92 -5.28 -24.06
CA PRO A 288 -11.12 -4.90 -25.22
C PRO A 288 -9.69 -4.54 -24.79
N TYR A 289 -8.71 -5.22 -25.37
CA TYR A 289 -7.31 -4.90 -25.16
C TYR A 289 -6.49 -5.08 -26.43
N LYS A 290 -5.36 -4.37 -26.49
CA LYS A 290 -4.32 -4.54 -27.51
C LYS A 290 -2.97 -4.77 -26.88
N ILE A 291 -2.12 -5.55 -27.54
CA ILE A 291 -0.74 -5.74 -27.18
C ILE A 291 0.08 -4.60 -27.79
N VAL A 292 0.95 -4.01 -26.96
CA VAL A 292 1.86 -2.94 -27.35
C VAL A 292 3.29 -3.30 -26.90
N ALA A 293 4.31 -2.54 -27.32
CA ALA A 293 5.69 -2.77 -26.92
C ALA A 293 5.84 -2.72 -25.40
N ARG A 294 6.83 -3.44 -24.84
CA ARG A 294 7.19 -3.41 -23.41
C ARG A 294 7.43 -1.97 -22.95
N ARG A 295 7.12 -1.69 -21.70
CA ARG A 295 7.54 -0.45 -21.06
C ARG A 295 9.02 -0.56 -20.68
N GLU A 296 9.75 0.52 -20.83
CA GLU A 296 11.14 0.59 -20.37
C GLU A 296 11.21 0.38 -18.84
N GLY A 297 12.16 -0.47 -18.42
CA GLY A 297 12.33 -0.81 -17.00
C GLY A 297 11.33 -1.82 -16.43
N ASP A 298 10.39 -2.35 -17.22
CA ASP A 298 9.47 -3.38 -16.74
C ASP A 298 10.22 -4.71 -16.54
N ILE A 299 10.02 -5.33 -15.37
CA ILE A 299 10.63 -6.63 -15.03
C ILE A 299 9.69 -7.77 -15.40
N THR A 300 10.28 -8.93 -15.73
CA THR A 300 9.52 -10.12 -16.13
C THR A 300 8.57 -10.59 -15.05
N GLU A 301 9.07 -10.79 -13.82
CA GLU A 301 8.33 -11.37 -12.70
C GLU A 301 8.65 -10.65 -11.40
N ALA A 302 7.65 -10.50 -10.54
CA ALA A 302 7.83 -10.06 -9.15
C ALA A 302 6.72 -10.64 -8.28
N TYR A 303 7.06 -11.62 -7.40
CA TYR A 303 6.15 -12.17 -6.40
C TYR A 303 6.90 -12.55 -5.12
N ALA A 304 6.17 -12.53 -4.00
CA ALA A 304 6.72 -12.66 -2.66
C ALA A 304 7.03 -14.11 -2.29
N ASN A 305 8.11 -14.33 -1.52
CA ASN A 305 8.11 -15.39 -0.54
C ASN A 305 7.35 -14.88 0.70
N THR A 306 6.36 -15.59 1.17
CA THR A 306 5.50 -15.18 2.29
C THR A 306 5.72 -15.98 3.56
N ASP A 307 6.69 -16.88 3.61
CA ASP A 307 6.93 -17.79 4.73
C ASP A 307 7.15 -17.05 6.04
N LYS A 308 7.91 -15.97 6.02
CA LYS A 308 8.17 -15.14 7.21
C LYS A 308 6.91 -14.43 7.70
N ALA A 309 6.11 -13.87 6.80
CA ALA A 309 4.83 -13.28 7.16
C ALA A 309 3.87 -14.32 7.75
N ASN A 310 3.83 -15.51 7.17
CA ASN A 310 2.97 -16.60 7.64
C ASN A 310 3.38 -17.14 9.03
N THR A 311 4.69 -17.33 9.26
CA THR A 311 5.18 -18.03 10.46
C THR A 311 5.53 -17.08 11.62
N VAL A 312 6.10 -15.90 11.33
CA VAL A 312 6.59 -14.97 12.35
C VAL A 312 5.59 -13.83 12.62
N LEU A 313 5.03 -13.22 11.57
CA LEU A 313 3.99 -12.21 11.73
C LEU A 313 2.65 -12.84 12.09
N GLY A 314 2.40 -14.09 11.66
CA GLY A 314 1.15 -14.80 11.87
C GLY A 314 0.04 -14.36 10.92
N TRP A 315 0.41 -13.86 9.73
CA TRP A 315 -0.51 -13.38 8.71
C TRP A 315 -0.34 -14.14 7.39
N LYS A 316 -1.46 -14.36 6.71
CA LYS A 316 -1.50 -14.97 5.38
C LYS A 316 -2.62 -14.34 4.56
N ALA A 317 -2.36 -14.05 3.29
CA ALA A 317 -3.40 -13.64 2.34
C ALA A 317 -4.45 -14.75 2.20
N GLN A 318 -5.72 -14.37 2.21
CA GLN A 318 -6.85 -15.31 2.17
C GLN A 318 -7.63 -15.21 0.86
N SER A 319 -7.67 -14.01 0.27
CA SER A 319 -8.50 -13.73 -0.89
C SER A 319 -7.85 -14.19 -2.18
N THR A 320 -8.67 -14.72 -3.08
CA THR A 320 -8.27 -15.10 -4.45
C THR A 320 -8.20 -13.88 -5.38
N LEU A 321 -7.57 -14.06 -6.55
CA LEU A 321 -7.54 -13.04 -7.59
C LEU A 321 -8.96 -12.68 -8.06
N GLU A 322 -9.83 -13.69 -8.24
CA GLU A 322 -11.22 -13.48 -8.65
C GLU A 322 -12.02 -12.68 -7.61
N GLU A 323 -11.87 -12.96 -6.33
CA GLU A 323 -12.53 -12.17 -5.26
C GLU A 323 -12.05 -10.72 -5.28
N ALA A 324 -10.75 -10.49 -5.47
CA ALA A 324 -10.21 -9.14 -5.59
C ALA A 324 -10.75 -8.41 -6.82
N MET A 325 -10.83 -9.08 -7.97
CA MET A 325 -11.39 -8.49 -9.19
C MET A 325 -12.91 -8.23 -9.07
N ALA A 326 -13.65 -9.14 -8.43
CA ALA A 326 -15.07 -8.96 -8.19
C ALA A 326 -15.36 -7.75 -7.29
N SER A 327 -14.56 -7.56 -6.22
CA SER A 327 -14.69 -6.41 -5.32
C SER A 327 -14.36 -5.10 -6.05
N ALA A 328 -13.27 -5.06 -6.85
CA ALA A 328 -12.90 -3.90 -7.65
C ALA A 328 -13.98 -3.53 -8.67
N TRP A 329 -14.57 -4.54 -9.32
CA TRP A 329 -15.67 -4.32 -10.28
C TRP A 329 -16.92 -3.76 -9.61
N LYS A 330 -17.31 -4.31 -8.45
CA LYS A 330 -18.45 -3.82 -7.67
C LYS A 330 -18.24 -2.36 -7.22
N TRP A 331 -17.04 -2.00 -6.83
CA TRP A 331 -16.67 -0.63 -6.50
C TRP A 331 -16.81 0.31 -7.69
N GLU A 332 -16.23 -0.05 -8.85
CA GLU A 332 -16.32 0.77 -10.06
C GLU A 332 -17.78 1.00 -10.49
N GLN A 333 -18.62 -0.05 -10.44
CA GLN A 333 -20.04 0.08 -10.74
C GLN A 333 -20.74 1.05 -9.78
N LYS A 334 -20.46 0.97 -8.48
CA LYS A 334 -21.08 1.83 -7.47
C LYS A 334 -20.75 3.31 -7.64
N ILE A 335 -19.49 3.62 -7.92
CA ILE A 335 -19.07 5.04 -8.06
C ILE A 335 -19.48 5.65 -9.40
N ARG A 336 -20.07 4.87 -10.32
CA ARG A 336 -20.58 5.33 -11.63
C ARG A 336 -22.11 5.25 -11.73
N SER A 337 -22.78 4.67 -10.75
CA SER A 337 -24.24 4.71 -10.61
C SER A 337 -24.68 6.00 -9.93
#